data_94c3aaaf7fab6ef6f9f12743e3cecac6
#
_entry.id   94c3aaaf7fab6ef6f9f12743e3cecac6
#
_cell.length_a   1.000
_cell.length_b   1.000
_cell.length_c   1.000
_cell.angle_alpha   90.00
_cell.angle_beta   90.00
_cell.angle_gamma   90.00
#
_symmetry.space_group_name_H-M   'P 1'
#
loop_
_entity.id
_entity.type
_entity.pdbx_description
1 polymer ?
#
loop_
_entity_poly.entity_id
_entity_poly.type
_entity_poly.pdbx_seq_one_letter_code
_entity_poly.pdbx_strand_id
1 'polypeptide(L)'
;MCIRDRTLGLRIAIDRGGTFTDCLGQLPASGTENAGRDIVIKLLSHDPSNYRDAPTEGIRRILEVATGRKIPRSHKISTEDIDYIRLSTTVATNALLERQGERHALITTKGFRDIVQIGNQSRPSIFDLAIHKPEVLYEHVVEVDERVTVVGYTSHPNAREHGVQFSSPSRDAYVTKPWTGPD
;
A
#
# COMPACT_ATOMS: atom_id res chain seq x y z
N MET A 1 39.06 10.09 -19.05
CA MET A 1 38.80 8.91 -18.19
C MET A 1 37.77 9.35 -17.17
N CYS A 2 36.49 9.12 -17.46
CA CYS A 2 35.38 9.60 -16.63
C CYS A 2 35.27 8.68 -15.43
N ILE A 3 35.62 9.19 -14.24
CA ILE A 3 35.36 8.51 -12.97
C ILE A 3 33.84 8.53 -12.83
N ARG A 4 33.16 7.41 -13.12
CA ARG A 4 31.77 7.20 -12.69
C ARG A 4 31.80 7.30 -11.17
N ASP A 5 31.17 8.35 -10.64
CA ASP A 5 30.89 8.45 -9.22
C ASP A 5 30.27 7.12 -8.78
N ARG A 6 30.99 6.43 -7.84
CA ARG A 6 30.49 5.18 -7.27
C ARG A 6 29.27 5.53 -6.43
N THR A 7 28.11 5.11 -6.85
CA THR A 7 26.89 5.15 -6.03
C THR A 7 27.15 4.38 -4.74
N LEU A 8 26.71 4.92 -3.60
CA LEU A 8 26.94 4.30 -2.28
C LEU A 8 26.24 2.93 -2.15
N GLY A 9 25.18 2.69 -2.96
CA GLY A 9 24.40 1.45 -2.90
C GLY A 9 23.70 1.26 -1.56
N LEU A 10 23.26 2.37 -0.95
CA LEU A 10 22.62 2.38 0.37
C LEU A 10 21.29 1.64 0.34
N ARG A 11 21.10 0.73 1.28
CA ARG A 11 19.86 -0.04 1.48
C ARG A 11 19.13 0.51 2.68
N ILE A 12 17.86 0.87 2.50
CA ILE A 12 17.09 1.51 3.57
C ILE A 12 15.88 0.64 3.90
N ALA A 13 15.71 0.33 5.19
CA ALA A 13 14.52 -0.30 5.74
C ALA A 13 13.84 0.67 6.72
N ILE A 14 12.53 0.83 6.59
CA ILE A 14 11.75 1.75 7.41
C ILE A 14 10.56 0.98 7.99
N ASP A 15 10.38 1.08 9.29
CA ASP A 15 9.18 0.62 9.97
C ASP A 15 8.44 1.82 10.58
N ARG A 16 7.29 2.15 10.00
CA ARG A 16 6.45 3.25 10.46
C ARG A 16 5.35 2.72 11.39
N GLY A 17 5.56 2.88 12.69
CA GLY A 17 4.52 2.67 13.71
C GLY A 17 3.59 3.87 13.89
N GLY A 18 2.65 3.77 14.80
CA GLY A 18 1.75 4.87 15.17
C GLY A 18 2.48 6.04 15.84
N THR A 19 3.40 5.75 16.76
CA THR A 19 4.12 6.77 17.55
C THR A 19 5.50 7.06 16.99
N PHE A 20 6.27 6.02 16.65
CA PHE A 20 7.64 6.14 16.17
C PHE A 20 7.81 5.50 14.80
N THR A 21 8.77 6.04 14.06
CA THR A 21 9.26 5.51 12.80
C THR A 21 10.73 5.17 12.99
N ASP A 22 11.06 3.90 12.83
CA ASP A 22 12.43 3.38 12.90
C ASP A 22 12.97 3.22 11.48
N CYS A 23 14.16 3.78 11.22
CA CYS A 23 14.81 3.75 9.91
C CYS A 23 16.20 3.16 10.06
N LEU A 24 16.49 2.16 9.25
CA LEU A 24 17.81 1.49 9.18
C LEU A 24 18.40 1.71 7.79
N GLY A 25 19.57 2.32 7.74
CA GLY A 25 20.39 2.43 6.53
C GLY A 25 21.58 1.50 6.60
N GLN A 26 21.78 0.66 5.60
CA GLN A 26 22.89 -0.27 5.49
C GLN A 26 23.78 0.10 4.31
N LEU A 27 25.06 0.33 4.59
CA LEU A 27 26.08 0.52 3.56
C LEU A 27 26.67 -0.84 3.15
N PRO A 28 26.83 -1.11 1.84
CA PRO A 28 27.45 -2.37 1.40
C PRO A 28 28.87 -2.51 1.92
N ALA A 29 29.30 -3.75 2.16
CA ALA A 29 30.59 -4.07 2.76
C ALA A 29 31.83 -3.70 1.91
N SER A 30 31.65 -3.25 0.69
CA SER A 30 32.73 -2.94 -0.24
C SER A 30 32.71 -1.49 -0.71
N GLY A 31 33.79 -0.75 -0.49
CA GLY A 31 34.11 0.47 -1.23
C GLY A 31 34.16 1.80 -0.49
N THR A 32 33.85 1.87 0.80
CA THR A 32 33.96 3.10 1.61
C THR A 32 34.55 2.84 2.99
N GLU A 33 35.09 3.86 3.68
CA GLU A 33 35.57 3.78 5.07
C GLU A 33 34.46 3.35 6.06
N ASN A 34 33.19 3.48 5.68
CA ASN A 34 32.01 3.09 6.47
C ASN A 34 31.37 1.77 5.98
N ALA A 35 32.10 0.96 5.20
CA ALA A 35 31.62 -0.32 4.69
C ALA A 35 31.09 -1.23 5.80
N GLY A 36 29.87 -1.75 5.65
CA GLY A 36 29.22 -2.63 6.61
C GLY A 36 28.68 -1.94 7.87
N ARG A 37 28.61 -0.61 7.91
CA ARG A 37 28.08 0.13 9.05
C ARG A 37 26.56 0.33 8.90
N ASP A 38 25.83 0.02 9.96
CA ASP A 38 24.42 0.31 10.09
C ASP A 38 24.20 1.73 10.64
N ILE A 39 23.28 2.46 10.00
CA ILE A 39 22.83 3.79 10.42
C ILE A 39 21.41 3.65 10.93
N VAL A 40 21.19 3.86 12.22
CA VAL A 40 19.86 3.76 12.84
C VAL A 40 19.35 5.15 13.18
N ILE A 41 18.17 5.48 12.70
CA ILE A 41 17.47 6.75 12.96
C ILE A 41 16.09 6.43 13.51
N LYS A 42 15.74 7.03 14.64
CA LYS A 42 14.41 6.94 15.24
C LYS A 42 13.74 8.31 15.23
N LEU A 43 12.51 8.38 14.75
CA LEU A 43 11.73 9.60 14.58
C LEU A 43 10.34 9.44 15.19
N LEU A 44 9.69 10.53 15.55
CA LEU A 44 8.24 10.53 15.77
C LEU A 44 7.53 10.32 14.43
N SER A 45 6.51 9.47 14.39
CA SER A 45 5.74 9.25 13.15
C SER A 45 4.94 10.47 12.72
N HIS A 46 4.60 11.35 13.68
CA HIS A 46 3.88 12.60 13.45
C HIS A 46 4.58 13.75 14.20
N ASP A 47 5.22 14.64 13.46
CA ASP A 47 5.90 15.83 13.98
C ASP A 47 5.81 16.99 12.95
N PRO A 48 4.60 17.58 12.77
CA PRO A 48 4.36 18.57 11.72
C PRO A 48 5.16 19.86 11.89
N SER A 49 5.66 20.13 13.09
CA SER A 49 6.52 21.30 13.35
C SER A 49 7.92 21.14 12.76
N ASN A 50 8.40 19.93 12.63
CA ASN A 50 9.77 19.66 12.17
C ASN A 50 9.82 19.03 10.77
N TYR A 51 8.86 18.17 10.40
CA TYR A 51 8.80 17.54 9.07
C TYR A 51 7.38 17.11 8.74
N ARG A 52 7.09 17.05 7.45
CA ARG A 52 5.77 16.66 6.94
C ARG A 52 5.57 15.13 6.95
N ASP A 53 6.62 14.38 6.73
CA ASP A 53 6.59 12.92 6.56
C ASP A 53 7.83 12.28 7.19
N ALA A 54 7.63 11.39 8.16
CA ALA A 54 8.72 10.76 8.91
C ALA A 54 9.59 9.84 8.05
N PRO A 55 9.05 8.97 7.16
CA PRO A 55 9.86 8.17 6.26
C PRO A 55 10.82 9.00 5.39
N THR A 56 10.32 10.07 4.79
CA THR A 56 11.15 10.97 3.97
C THR A 56 12.25 11.66 4.80
N GLU A 57 11.92 12.09 6.00
CA GLU A 57 12.91 12.68 6.90
C GLU A 57 13.95 11.65 7.36
N GLY A 58 13.53 10.40 7.61
CA GLY A 58 14.44 9.30 7.94
C GLY A 58 15.44 9.02 6.82
N ILE A 59 14.97 8.94 5.57
CA ILE A 59 15.82 8.76 4.39
C ILE A 59 16.82 9.92 4.28
N ARG A 60 16.35 11.17 4.47
CA ARG A 60 17.20 12.36 4.44
C ARG A 60 18.35 12.27 5.44
N ARG A 61 18.03 11.97 6.71
CA ARG A 61 19.05 11.87 7.78
C ARG A 61 20.01 10.72 7.55
N ILE A 62 19.55 9.58 7.05
CA ILE A 62 20.43 8.46 6.70
C ILE A 62 21.40 8.88 5.60
N LEU A 63 20.92 9.55 4.55
CA LEU A 63 21.77 10.06 3.47
C LEU A 63 22.77 11.11 3.97
N GLU A 64 22.35 12.01 4.87
CA GLU A 64 23.25 13.00 5.46
C GLU A 64 24.40 12.33 6.25
N VAL A 65 24.08 11.29 7.03
CA VAL A 65 25.09 10.53 7.77
C VAL A 65 25.99 9.74 6.83
N ALA A 66 25.42 9.09 5.79
CA ALA A 66 26.15 8.26 4.86
C ALA A 66 27.08 9.07 3.95
N THR A 67 26.64 10.26 3.52
CA THR A 67 27.38 11.11 2.56
C THR A 67 28.22 12.20 3.23
N GLY A 68 27.97 12.51 4.51
CA GLY A 68 28.55 13.66 5.20
C GLY A 68 28.05 15.03 4.70
N ARG A 69 27.05 15.06 3.82
CA ARG A 69 26.49 16.28 3.21
C ARG A 69 25.13 16.61 3.82
N LYS A 70 24.90 17.87 4.18
CA LYS A 70 23.57 18.32 4.59
C LYS A 70 22.63 18.44 3.39
N ILE A 71 21.42 17.91 3.51
CA ILE A 71 20.36 17.95 2.50
C ILE A 71 19.21 18.82 3.04
N PRO A 72 19.07 20.08 2.57
CA PRO A 72 17.99 20.94 3.04
C PRO A 72 16.62 20.34 2.76
N ARG A 73 15.68 20.52 3.69
CA ARG A 73 14.30 19.99 3.56
C ARG A 73 13.54 20.52 2.33
N SER A 74 13.90 21.69 1.84
CA SER A 74 13.36 22.28 0.62
C SER A 74 13.82 21.58 -0.67
N HIS A 75 14.86 20.76 -0.61
CA HIS A 75 15.40 20.07 -1.76
C HIS A 75 14.83 18.65 -1.89
N LYS A 76 14.60 18.25 -3.13
CA LYS A 76 14.26 16.87 -3.46
C LYS A 76 15.44 15.96 -3.12
N ILE A 77 15.16 14.82 -2.48
CA ILE A 77 16.16 13.81 -2.19
C ILE A 77 16.60 13.14 -3.48
N SER A 78 17.93 13.10 -3.74
CA SER A 78 18.49 12.29 -4.83
C SER A 78 18.45 10.82 -4.44
N THR A 79 18.10 9.97 -5.39
CA THR A 79 18.05 8.52 -5.22
C THR A 79 19.28 7.81 -5.79
N GLU A 80 20.26 8.55 -6.30
CA GLU A 80 21.45 7.99 -6.98
C GLU A 80 22.29 7.10 -6.06
N ASP A 81 22.34 7.44 -4.76
CA ASP A 81 23.08 6.69 -3.76
C ASP A 81 22.29 5.54 -3.11
N ILE A 82 21.01 5.37 -3.48
CA ILE A 82 20.11 4.39 -2.88
C ILE A 82 19.93 3.20 -3.84
N ASP A 83 20.19 1.99 -3.32
CA ASP A 83 19.93 0.72 -4.02
C ASP A 83 18.44 0.39 -3.96
N TYR A 84 17.86 0.34 -2.75
CA TYR A 84 16.42 0.15 -2.55
C TYR A 84 15.94 0.71 -1.21
N ILE A 85 14.63 0.93 -1.14
CA ILE A 85 13.90 1.27 0.08
C ILE A 85 12.83 0.22 0.31
N ARG A 86 12.77 -0.33 1.54
CA ARG A 86 11.69 -1.17 2.04
C ARG A 86 10.95 -0.42 3.13
N LEU A 87 9.64 -0.33 3.01
CA LEU A 87 8.78 0.33 3.98
C LEU A 87 7.73 -0.66 4.47
N SER A 88 7.63 -0.82 5.79
CA SER A 88 6.48 -1.43 6.46
C SER A 88 5.72 -0.39 7.29
N THR A 89 4.44 -0.63 7.52
CA THR A 89 3.64 0.26 8.36
C THR A 89 2.49 -0.49 9.02
N THR A 90 2.23 -0.16 10.29
CA THR A 90 1.06 -0.64 11.05
C THR A 90 -0.02 0.44 11.19
N VAL A 91 0.14 1.59 10.55
CA VAL A 91 -0.78 2.73 10.68
C VAL A 91 -2.20 2.35 10.28
N ALA A 92 -2.37 1.62 9.18
CA ALA A 92 -3.69 1.17 8.73
C ALA A 92 -4.34 0.17 9.71
N THR A 93 -3.55 -0.75 10.26
CA THR A 93 -4.03 -1.71 11.26
C THR A 93 -4.47 -0.99 12.54
N ASN A 94 -3.68 -0.04 13.00
CA ASN A 94 -4.02 0.76 14.17
C ASN A 94 -5.30 1.58 13.94
N ALA A 95 -5.42 2.22 12.78
CA ALA A 95 -6.63 2.98 12.42
C ALA A 95 -7.89 2.08 12.40
N LEU A 96 -7.77 0.85 11.90
CA LEU A 96 -8.86 -0.15 11.94
C LEU A 96 -9.26 -0.53 13.36
N LEU A 97 -8.27 -0.80 14.23
CA LEU A 97 -8.51 -1.18 15.62
C LEU A 97 -9.11 -0.03 16.44
N GLU A 98 -8.63 1.18 16.22
CA GLU A 98 -9.08 2.38 16.92
C GLU A 98 -10.35 3.00 16.31
N ARG A 99 -10.85 2.44 15.19
CA ARG A 99 -11.98 2.98 14.44
C ARG A 99 -11.75 4.43 14.00
N GLN A 100 -10.51 4.78 13.74
CA GLN A 100 -10.10 6.09 13.24
C GLN A 100 -9.76 5.99 11.75
N GLY A 101 -10.42 6.79 10.94
CA GLY A 101 -10.18 6.79 9.50
C GLY A 101 -11.07 7.79 8.79
N GLU A 102 -10.84 7.97 7.51
CA GLU A 102 -11.64 8.81 6.66
C GLU A 102 -13.02 8.17 6.40
N ARG A 103 -14.03 9.02 6.29
CA ARG A 103 -15.37 8.59 5.88
C ARG A 103 -15.32 8.01 4.47
N HIS A 104 -15.89 6.82 4.29
CA HIS A 104 -15.86 6.15 3.00
C HIS A 104 -17.15 5.38 2.73
N ALA A 105 -17.35 5.00 1.48
CA ALA A 105 -18.45 4.18 1.02
C ALA A 105 -17.92 2.87 0.42
N LEU A 106 -18.71 1.81 0.56
CA LEU A 106 -18.49 0.56 -0.15
C LEU A 106 -19.16 0.64 -1.52
N ILE A 107 -18.38 0.46 -2.58
CA ILE A 107 -18.91 0.28 -3.94
C ILE A 107 -18.82 -1.20 -4.27
N THR A 108 -19.93 -1.81 -4.63
CA THR A 108 -20.02 -3.25 -4.91
C THR A 108 -20.92 -3.54 -6.09
N THR A 109 -20.81 -4.74 -6.63
CA THR A 109 -21.70 -5.25 -7.67
C THR A 109 -23.15 -5.31 -7.15
N LYS A 110 -24.09 -4.97 -8.01
CA LYS A 110 -25.52 -5.04 -7.70
C LYS A 110 -25.94 -6.45 -7.23
N GLY A 111 -26.69 -6.49 -6.13
CA GLY A 111 -27.08 -7.73 -5.45
C GLY A 111 -26.12 -8.20 -4.38
N PHE A 112 -24.98 -7.48 -4.15
CA PHE A 112 -23.97 -7.83 -3.17
C PHE A 112 -23.84 -6.85 -1.99
N ARG A 113 -24.86 -6.04 -1.79
CA ARG A 113 -24.90 -5.02 -0.73
C ARG A 113 -24.51 -5.55 0.65
N ASP A 114 -25.00 -6.73 1.00
CA ASP A 114 -24.88 -7.30 2.33
C ASP A 114 -23.73 -8.30 2.48
N ILE A 115 -22.87 -8.41 1.46
CA ILE A 115 -21.80 -9.44 1.41
C ILE A 115 -20.84 -9.36 2.61
N VAL A 116 -20.49 -8.15 3.05
CA VAL A 116 -19.61 -7.97 4.21
C VAL A 116 -20.29 -8.38 5.51
N GLN A 117 -21.59 -8.13 5.63
CA GLN A 117 -22.38 -8.52 6.79
C GLN A 117 -22.63 -10.04 6.84
N ILE A 118 -22.88 -10.65 5.68
CA ILE A 118 -23.03 -12.11 5.56
C ILE A 118 -21.69 -12.78 5.90
N GLY A 119 -20.57 -12.27 5.36
CA GLY A 119 -19.24 -12.80 5.57
C GLY A 119 -19.12 -14.26 5.13
N ASN A 120 -18.24 -15.00 5.78
CA ASN A 120 -18.00 -16.42 5.52
C ASN A 120 -18.77 -17.37 6.45
N GLN A 121 -19.63 -16.83 7.31
CA GLN A 121 -20.39 -17.57 8.32
C GLN A 121 -19.54 -18.39 9.30
N SER A 122 -18.25 -18.15 9.40
CA SER A 122 -17.42 -18.77 10.43
C SER A 122 -17.85 -18.29 11.82
N ARG A 123 -17.89 -19.21 12.77
CA ARG A 123 -18.33 -18.97 14.15
C ARG A 123 -17.26 -19.47 15.10
N PRO A 124 -16.92 -18.70 16.16
CA PRO A 124 -16.02 -19.17 17.20
C PRO A 124 -16.53 -20.44 17.88
N SER A 125 -17.84 -20.54 18.04
CA SER A 125 -18.53 -21.73 18.52
C SER A 125 -19.72 -22.03 17.61
N ILE A 126 -19.81 -23.25 17.10
CA ILE A 126 -20.83 -23.64 16.11
C ILE A 126 -22.28 -23.52 16.64
N PHE A 127 -22.46 -23.66 17.93
CA PHE A 127 -23.77 -23.59 18.59
C PHE A 127 -24.04 -22.24 19.28
N ASP A 128 -23.16 -21.26 19.10
CA ASP A 128 -23.37 -19.95 19.67
C ASP A 128 -24.41 -19.18 18.83
N LEU A 129 -25.55 -18.89 19.49
CA LEU A 129 -26.64 -18.12 18.88
C LEU A 129 -26.43 -16.60 18.99
N ALA A 130 -25.59 -16.16 19.93
CA ALA A 130 -25.30 -14.74 20.18
C ALA A 130 -24.01 -14.28 19.48
N ILE A 131 -24.00 -14.34 18.17
CA ILE A 131 -22.82 -13.93 17.39
C ILE A 131 -22.80 -12.42 17.20
N HIS A 132 -21.81 -11.79 17.80
CA HIS A 132 -21.54 -10.38 17.56
C HIS A 132 -20.50 -10.23 16.43
N LYS A 133 -20.92 -9.67 15.29
CA LYS A 133 -20.00 -9.26 14.23
C LYS A 133 -19.52 -7.84 14.49
N PRO A 134 -18.24 -7.53 14.16
CA PRO A 134 -17.77 -6.15 14.22
C PRO A 134 -18.63 -5.25 13.32
N GLU A 135 -18.82 -4.01 13.75
CA GLU A 135 -19.50 -3.01 12.94
C GLU A 135 -18.73 -2.76 11.64
N VAL A 136 -19.47 -2.50 10.57
CA VAL A 136 -18.87 -2.07 9.28
C VAL A 136 -18.25 -0.70 9.42
N LEU A 137 -17.21 -0.42 8.63
CA LEU A 137 -16.47 0.83 8.68
C LEU A 137 -17.00 1.87 7.68
N TYR A 138 -17.69 1.44 6.65
CA TYR A 138 -18.28 2.35 5.64
C TYR A 138 -19.61 2.91 6.11
N GLU A 139 -19.94 4.13 5.67
CA GLU A 139 -21.21 4.78 5.99
C GLU A 139 -22.30 4.48 4.99
N HIS A 140 -21.93 4.26 3.73
CA HIS A 140 -22.87 4.03 2.62
C HIS A 140 -22.44 2.86 1.75
N VAL A 141 -23.42 2.19 1.16
CA VAL A 141 -23.19 1.19 0.13
C VAL A 141 -23.79 1.67 -1.19
N VAL A 142 -22.97 1.67 -2.24
CA VAL A 142 -23.40 1.99 -3.60
C VAL A 142 -23.27 0.72 -4.43
N GLU A 143 -24.39 0.32 -5.05
CA GLU A 143 -24.41 -0.83 -5.94
C GLU A 143 -24.24 -0.37 -7.39
N VAL A 144 -23.34 -1.02 -8.10
CA VAL A 144 -23.04 -0.75 -9.51
C VAL A 144 -23.55 -1.90 -10.36
N ASP A 145 -24.23 -1.57 -11.42
CA ASP A 145 -24.75 -2.56 -12.38
C ASP A 145 -23.60 -3.00 -13.31
N GLU A 146 -22.76 -3.89 -12.81
CA GLU A 146 -21.59 -4.44 -13.50
C GLU A 146 -21.38 -5.91 -13.12
N ARG A 147 -20.65 -6.64 -13.93
CA ARG A 147 -20.13 -7.96 -13.62
C ARG A 147 -18.74 -8.16 -14.22
N VAL A 148 -17.77 -8.40 -13.38
CA VAL A 148 -16.40 -8.71 -13.80
C VAL A 148 -16.14 -10.21 -13.61
N THR A 149 -15.62 -10.86 -14.63
CA THR A 149 -15.22 -12.27 -14.58
C THR A 149 -13.77 -12.43 -15.00
N VAL A 150 -13.14 -13.53 -14.57
CA VAL A 150 -11.83 -13.91 -15.07
C VAL A 150 -11.94 -14.26 -16.55
N VAL A 151 -10.95 -13.86 -17.35
CA VAL A 151 -10.88 -14.16 -18.79
C VAL A 151 -11.01 -15.66 -19.02
N GLY A 152 -11.94 -16.03 -19.89
CA GLY A 152 -12.23 -17.44 -20.23
C GLY A 152 -13.18 -18.13 -19.23
N TYR A 153 -13.49 -17.52 -18.10
CA TYR A 153 -14.49 -18.04 -17.15
C TYR A 153 -15.88 -17.46 -17.46
N THR A 154 -16.51 -17.97 -18.49
CA THR A 154 -17.87 -17.60 -18.83
C THR A 154 -18.62 -18.79 -19.40
N SER A 155 -19.80 -19.05 -18.89
CA SER A 155 -20.74 -20.03 -19.42
C SER A 155 -21.61 -19.48 -20.56
N HIS A 156 -21.48 -18.18 -20.87
CA HIS A 156 -22.27 -17.57 -21.92
C HIS A 156 -21.67 -17.88 -23.30
N PRO A 157 -22.41 -18.47 -24.24
CA PRO A 157 -21.91 -18.88 -25.56
C PRO A 157 -21.35 -17.71 -26.40
N ASN A 158 -21.84 -16.49 -26.20
CA ASN A 158 -21.47 -15.30 -26.96
C ASN A 158 -20.66 -14.30 -26.11
N ALA A 159 -19.97 -14.75 -25.07
CA ALA A 159 -19.26 -13.85 -24.15
C ALA A 159 -18.17 -13.01 -24.83
N ARG A 160 -17.61 -13.47 -25.95
CA ARG A 160 -16.63 -12.72 -26.74
C ARG A 160 -17.23 -11.56 -27.55
N GLU A 161 -18.51 -11.63 -27.90
CA GLU A 161 -19.20 -10.63 -28.71
C GLU A 161 -19.70 -9.45 -27.88
N HIS A 162 -19.91 -9.65 -26.59
CA HIS A 162 -20.46 -8.66 -25.68
C HIS A 162 -19.44 -8.05 -24.70
N GLY A 163 -18.19 -8.49 -24.77
CA GLY A 163 -17.12 -7.98 -23.92
C GLY A 163 -16.49 -6.70 -24.45
N VAL A 164 -16.25 -5.72 -23.59
CA VAL A 164 -15.40 -4.58 -23.89
C VAL A 164 -13.97 -4.99 -23.61
N GLN A 165 -13.16 -5.05 -24.66
CA GLN A 165 -11.73 -5.36 -24.53
C GLN A 165 -10.99 -4.08 -24.16
N PHE A 166 -10.41 -4.04 -22.97
CA PHE A 166 -9.44 -2.99 -22.63
C PHE A 166 -8.08 -3.38 -23.20
N SER A 167 -7.60 -2.59 -24.16
CA SER A 167 -6.24 -2.71 -24.69
C SER A 167 -5.22 -2.18 -23.68
N SER A 168 -4.95 -2.95 -22.65
CA SER A 168 -3.76 -2.75 -21.83
C SER A 168 -2.79 -3.86 -22.12
N PRO A 169 -1.51 -3.60 -22.44
CA PRO A 169 -0.56 -4.63 -22.86
C PRO A 169 -0.20 -5.65 -21.79
N SER A 170 -0.76 -5.55 -20.59
CA SER A 170 -0.37 -6.42 -19.47
C SER A 170 -1.50 -7.16 -18.76
N ARG A 171 -2.78 -6.96 -19.10
CA ARG A 171 -3.91 -7.67 -18.48
C ARG A 171 -5.10 -7.73 -19.41
N ASP A 172 -5.50 -8.93 -19.79
CA ASP A 172 -6.75 -9.18 -20.48
C ASP A 172 -7.90 -9.12 -19.46
N ALA A 173 -8.44 -7.92 -19.25
CA ALA A 173 -9.66 -7.73 -18.49
C ALA A 173 -10.82 -7.49 -19.46
N TYR A 174 -11.88 -8.28 -19.34
CA TYR A 174 -13.11 -8.07 -20.10
C TYR A 174 -14.16 -7.51 -19.15
N VAL A 175 -14.71 -6.33 -19.49
CA VAL A 175 -15.92 -5.82 -18.87
C VAL A 175 -17.10 -6.22 -19.78
N THR A 176 -17.93 -7.11 -19.31
CA THR A 176 -19.17 -7.43 -20.01
C THR A 176 -20.18 -6.30 -19.77
N LYS A 177 -20.82 -5.83 -20.84
CA LYS A 177 -22.00 -4.97 -20.69
C LYS A 177 -23.04 -5.69 -19.83
N PRO A 178 -23.83 -4.94 -19.02
CA PRO A 178 -24.94 -5.56 -18.32
C PRO A 178 -25.83 -6.27 -19.33
N TRP A 179 -26.16 -7.52 -19.05
CA TRP A 179 -27.11 -8.25 -19.86
C TRP A 179 -28.48 -7.60 -19.67
N THR A 180 -28.88 -6.81 -20.64
CA THR A 180 -30.26 -6.41 -20.79
C THR A 180 -30.95 -7.60 -21.46
N GLY A 181 -31.59 -8.44 -20.62
CA GLY A 181 -32.35 -9.60 -21.12
C GLY A 181 -33.28 -9.24 -22.27
N PRO A 182 -33.75 -10.25 -23.00
CA PRO A 182 -34.81 -9.99 -23.98
C PRO A 182 -35.99 -9.40 -23.24
N ASP A 183 -36.54 -8.31 -23.80
CA ASP A 183 -37.82 -7.73 -23.40
C ASP A 183 -38.94 -8.78 -23.41
#